data_c81ca6f6e581f48d8fec5fde235e7fe3
#
_entry.id   c81ca6f6e581f48d8fec5fde235e7fe3
#
_cell.length_a   1.000
_cell.length_b   1.000
_cell.length_c   1.000
_cell.angle_alpha   90.00
_cell.angle_beta   90.00
_cell.angle_gamma   90.00
#
_symmetry.space_group_name_H-M   'P 1'
#
loop_
_entity.id
_entity.type
_entity.pdbx_description
1 polymer ?
#
loop_
_entity_poly.entity_id
_entity_poly.type
_entity_poly.pdbx_seq_one_letter_code
_entity_poly.pdbx_strand_id
1 'polypeptide(L)'
;MLLEKVYLIDTNVVLRFLLDDHATFSPKAKRFMQAVFNKERAAALPAVALVECVYVLEKFYRVPRSDIADNLSRLLTYPGIVNSDKAALLKALKLYLQSGTDIVDCILAASSSEHSPIVSFDKDFRKLRAHTETL
;
A
#
# COMPACT_ATOMS: atom_id res chain seq x y z
N MET A 1 -23.21 21.59 4.87
CA MET A 1 -22.45 20.43 4.40
C MET A 1 -21.43 20.04 5.46
N LEU A 2 -21.48 18.81 5.87
CA LEU A 2 -20.52 18.31 6.84
C LEU A 2 -19.26 17.87 6.09
N LEU A 3 -18.11 18.34 6.58
CA LEU A 3 -16.82 17.85 6.09
C LEU A 3 -16.59 16.47 6.70
N GLU A 4 -16.51 15.49 5.85
CA GLU A 4 -16.19 14.14 6.30
C GLU A 4 -14.72 14.05 6.69
N LYS A 5 -14.47 13.39 7.80
CA LYS A 5 -13.10 13.06 8.18
C LYS A 5 -12.58 11.98 7.23
N VAL A 6 -11.32 12.12 6.84
CA VAL A 6 -10.58 11.05 6.19
C VAL A 6 -9.57 10.53 7.20
N TYR A 7 -9.76 9.32 7.66
CA TYR A 7 -8.89 8.72 8.65
C TYR A 7 -7.61 8.21 8.00
N LEU A 8 -6.46 8.60 8.54
CA LEU A 8 -5.18 8.07 8.08
C LEU A 8 -4.90 6.78 8.85
N ILE A 9 -4.80 5.67 8.13
CA ILE A 9 -4.66 4.36 8.76
C ILE A 9 -3.20 4.12 9.11
N ASP A 10 -2.95 3.89 10.40
CA ASP A 10 -1.63 3.53 10.90
C ASP A 10 -1.30 2.07 10.57
N THR A 11 -0.01 1.80 10.40
CA THR A 11 0.51 0.46 10.09
C THR A 11 -0.06 -0.62 10.98
N ASN A 12 -0.09 -0.39 12.31
CA ASN A 12 -0.55 -1.42 13.24
C ASN A 12 -2.03 -1.75 13.11
N VAL A 13 -2.86 -0.81 12.65
CA VAL A 13 -4.26 -1.09 12.38
C VAL A 13 -4.37 -2.10 11.23
N VAL A 14 -3.62 -1.89 10.17
CA VAL A 14 -3.58 -2.82 9.03
C VAL A 14 -3.08 -4.19 9.45
N LEU A 15 -1.96 -4.22 10.18
CA LEU A 15 -1.36 -5.48 10.63
C LEU A 15 -2.30 -6.27 11.54
N ARG A 16 -2.94 -5.62 12.52
CA ARG A 16 -3.88 -6.31 13.41
C ARG A 16 -5.11 -6.79 12.66
N PHE A 17 -5.54 -6.06 11.64
CA PHE A 17 -6.63 -6.48 10.78
C PHE A 17 -6.25 -7.71 9.94
N LEU A 18 -5.12 -7.66 9.26
CA LEU A 18 -4.71 -8.73 8.35
C LEU A 18 -4.28 -10.00 9.09
N LEU A 19 -3.54 -9.86 10.19
CA LEU A 19 -3.00 -11.00 10.92
C LEU A 19 -3.99 -11.61 11.90
N ASP A 20 -4.95 -10.83 12.37
CA ASP A 20 -5.98 -11.29 13.31
C ASP A 20 -5.39 -12.04 14.52
N ASP A 21 -4.34 -11.47 15.09
CA ASP A 21 -3.50 -12.15 16.09
C ASP A 21 -3.51 -11.48 17.46
N HIS A 22 -4.40 -10.52 17.69
CA HIS A 22 -4.45 -9.79 18.96
C HIS A 22 -5.87 -9.76 19.50
N ALA A 23 -6.05 -10.28 20.72
CA ALA A 23 -7.38 -10.47 21.32
C ALA A 23 -8.19 -9.17 21.43
N THR A 24 -7.52 -8.03 21.67
CA THR A 24 -8.18 -6.73 21.85
C THR A 24 -8.14 -5.88 20.61
N PHE A 25 -6.97 -5.75 19.96
CA PHE A 25 -6.78 -4.80 18.86
C PHE A 25 -7.30 -5.32 17.53
N SER A 26 -7.22 -6.64 17.27
CA SER A 26 -7.72 -7.18 16.01
C SER A 26 -9.23 -7.01 15.84
N PRO A 27 -10.08 -7.26 16.85
CA PRO A 27 -11.50 -6.96 16.73
C PRO A 27 -11.80 -5.48 16.47
N LYS A 28 -11.05 -4.58 17.10
CA LYS A 28 -11.21 -3.13 16.88
C LYS A 28 -10.83 -2.73 15.46
N ALA A 29 -9.71 -3.27 14.95
CA ALA A 29 -9.26 -3.03 13.58
C ALA A 29 -10.29 -3.56 12.58
N LYS A 30 -10.84 -4.75 12.82
CA LYS A 30 -11.88 -5.33 11.97
C LYS A 30 -13.12 -4.45 11.90
N ARG A 31 -13.59 -3.94 13.03
CA ARG A 31 -14.77 -3.06 13.05
C ARG A 31 -14.52 -1.78 12.26
N PHE A 32 -13.33 -1.19 12.42
CA PHE A 32 -12.97 0.00 11.66
C PHE A 32 -12.91 -0.30 10.16
N MET A 33 -12.21 -1.36 9.77
CA MET A 33 -12.07 -1.70 8.36
C MET A 33 -13.41 -2.12 7.74
N GLN A 34 -14.31 -2.75 8.50
CA GLN A 34 -15.66 -3.06 8.02
C GLN A 34 -16.44 -1.78 7.73
N ALA A 35 -16.30 -0.76 8.58
CA ALA A 35 -16.94 0.55 8.33
C ALA A 35 -16.38 1.21 7.07
N VAL A 36 -15.07 1.06 6.81
CA VAL A 36 -14.44 1.55 5.57
C VAL A 36 -14.97 0.78 4.36
N PHE A 37 -15.08 -0.53 4.47
CA PHE A 37 -15.64 -1.37 3.41
C PHE A 37 -17.08 -0.97 3.08
N ASN A 38 -17.87 -0.63 4.09
CA ASN A 38 -19.27 -0.24 3.94
C ASN A 38 -19.47 1.23 3.56
N LYS A 39 -18.42 2.01 3.36
CA LYS A 39 -18.46 3.46 3.12
C LYS A 39 -19.04 4.26 4.27
N GLU A 40 -19.09 3.71 5.47
CA GLU A 40 -19.49 4.44 6.67
C GLU A 40 -18.36 5.33 7.18
N ARG A 41 -17.12 5.02 6.78
CA ARG A 41 -15.93 5.79 7.09
C ARG A 41 -15.11 5.99 5.81
N ALA A 42 -14.58 7.18 5.63
CA ALA A 42 -13.59 7.45 4.59
C ALA A 42 -12.20 7.38 5.20
N ALA A 43 -11.28 6.69 4.55
CA ALA A 43 -9.93 6.51 5.06
C ALA A 43 -8.92 6.50 3.92
N ALA A 44 -7.67 6.73 4.27
CA ALA A 44 -6.55 6.59 3.35
C ALA A 44 -5.46 5.75 4.01
N LEU A 45 -4.82 4.92 3.22
CA LEU A 45 -3.63 4.18 3.62
C LEU A 45 -2.42 4.96 3.08
N PRO A 46 -1.73 5.74 3.93
CA PRO A 46 -0.55 6.48 3.45
C PRO A 46 0.49 5.54 2.87
N ALA A 47 1.20 5.99 1.83
CA ALA A 47 2.23 5.18 1.20
C ALA A 47 3.29 4.71 2.21
N VAL A 48 3.66 5.56 3.17
CA VAL A 48 4.63 5.19 4.22
C VAL A 48 4.11 4.04 5.08
N ALA A 49 2.82 4.01 5.39
CA ALA A 49 2.22 2.92 6.15
C ALA A 49 2.17 1.63 5.31
N LEU A 50 1.85 1.75 4.03
CA LEU A 50 1.87 0.60 3.12
C LEU A 50 3.27 -0.02 3.04
N VAL A 51 4.30 0.81 2.89
CA VAL A 51 5.70 0.35 2.86
C VAL A 51 6.05 -0.40 4.14
N GLU A 52 5.71 0.17 5.29
CA GLU A 52 5.99 -0.47 6.57
C GLU A 52 5.25 -1.80 6.72
N CYS A 53 3.99 -1.86 6.29
CA CYS A 53 3.22 -3.11 6.27
C CYS A 53 3.92 -4.18 5.43
N VAL A 54 4.38 -3.84 4.22
CA VAL A 54 5.09 -4.78 3.36
C VAL A 54 6.33 -5.32 4.04
N TYR A 55 7.16 -4.44 4.60
CA TYR A 55 8.39 -4.86 5.26
C TYR A 55 8.12 -5.75 6.47
N VAL A 56 7.17 -5.39 7.32
CA VAL A 56 6.86 -6.16 8.52
C VAL A 56 6.27 -7.53 8.13
N LEU A 57 5.34 -7.56 7.21
CA LEU A 57 4.73 -8.82 6.74
C LEU A 57 5.76 -9.73 6.09
N GLU A 58 6.64 -9.19 5.26
CA GLU A 58 7.63 -9.97 4.54
C GLU A 58 8.78 -10.43 5.45
N LYS A 59 9.38 -9.50 6.19
CA LYS A 59 10.61 -9.77 6.94
C LYS A 59 10.37 -10.39 8.30
N PHE A 60 9.35 -9.94 9.01
CA PHE A 60 9.07 -10.42 10.37
C PHE A 60 8.14 -11.63 10.38
N TYR A 61 7.01 -11.52 9.67
CA TYR A 61 6.01 -12.59 9.67
C TYR A 61 6.21 -13.62 8.56
N ARG A 62 7.13 -13.37 7.65
CA ARG A 62 7.45 -14.30 6.55
C ARG A 62 6.24 -14.63 5.68
N VAL A 63 5.36 -13.67 5.50
CA VAL A 63 4.21 -13.81 4.60
C VAL A 63 4.70 -13.82 3.15
N PRO A 64 4.23 -14.73 2.31
CA PRO A 64 4.60 -14.74 0.89
C PRO A 64 4.23 -13.44 0.18
N ARG A 65 5.06 -13.00 -0.76
CA ARG A 65 4.84 -11.76 -1.51
C ARG A 65 3.48 -11.74 -2.21
N SER A 66 3.02 -12.89 -2.72
CA SER A 66 1.71 -12.99 -3.37
C SER A 66 0.56 -12.66 -2.42
N ASP A 67 0.66 -13.14 -1.17
CA ASP A 67 -0.37 -12.86 -0.17
C ASP A 67 -0.32 -11.40 0.29
N ILE A 68 0.87 -10.85 0.44
CA ILE A 68 1.04 -9.43 0.80
C ILE A 68 0.41 -8.54 -0.28
N ALA A 69 0.76 -8.77 -1.53
CA ALA A 69 0.24 -7.99 -2.65
C ALA A 69 -1.29 -8.12 -2.77
N ASP A 70 -1.81 -9.32 -2.63
CA ASP A 70 -3.23 -9.59 -2.74
C ASP A 70 -4.02 -8.91 -1.62
N ASN A 71 -3.60 -9.08 -0.37
CA ASN A 71 -4.30 -8.52 0.78
C ASN A 71 -4.27 -7.00 0.80
N LEU A 72 -3.13 -6.38 0.51
CA LEU A 72 -3.03 -4.93 0.49
C LEU A 72 -3.77 -4.32 -0.71
N SER A 73 -3.76 -5.00 -1.86
CA SER A 73 -4.52 -4.55 -3.02
C SER A 73 -6.03 -4.58 -2.74
N ARG A 74 -6.52 -5.64 -2.09
CA ARG A 74 -7.93 -5.71 -1.70
C ARG A 74 -8.31 -4.58 -0.77
N LEU A 75 -7.47 -4.31 0.24
CA LEU A 75 -7.72 -3.23 1.19
C LEU A 75 -7.82 -1.89 0.47
N LEU A 76 -6.90 -1.62 -0.45
CA LEU A 76 -6.91 -0.38 -1.24
C LEU A 76 -8.17 -0.23 -2.09
N THR A 77 -8.85 -1.33 -2.43
CA THR A 77 -10.07 -1.29 -3.23
C THR A 77 -11.34 -1.18 -2.39
N TYR A 78 -11.24 -1.12 -1.07
CA TYR A 78 -12.41 -0.91 -0.22
C TYR A 78 -13.09 0.41 -0.60
N PRO A 79 -14.43 0.44 -0.73
CA PRO A 79 -15.12 1.64 -1.19
C PRO A 79 -14.84 2.91 -0.40
N GLY A 80 -14.54 2.79 0.90
CA GLY A 80 -14.19 3.93 1.75
C GLY A 80 -12.74 4.37 1.69
N ILE A 81 -11.87 3.68 0.96
CA ILE A 81 -10.48 4.11 0.77
C ILE A 81 -10.44 5.16 -0.33
N VAL A 82 -9.97 6.35 0.03
CA VAL A 82 -10.05 7.54 -0.84
C VAL A 82 -8.68 8.13 -1.19
N ASN A 83 -7.62 7.33 -1.12
CA ASN A 83 -6.28 7.77 -1.50
C ASN A 83 -6.28 8.41 -2.89
N SER A 84 -5.66 9.59 -3.03
CA SER A 84 -5.43 10.20 -4.34
C SER A 84 -4.42 9.43 -5.17
N ASP A 85 -3.50 8.71 -4.51
CA ASP A 85 -2.46 7.90 -5.14
C ASP A 85 -2.84 6.41 -5.26
N LYS A 86 -4.10 6.07 -5.12
CA LYS A 86 -4.57 4.67 -5.14
C LYS A 86 -4.08 3.91 -6.36
N ALA A 87 -4.20 4.49 -7.56
CA ALA A 87 -3.80 3.82 -8.78
C ALA A 87 -2.30 3.51 -8.80
N ALA A 88 -1.47 4.44 -8.32
CA ALA A 88 -0.03 4.23 -8.22
C ALA A 88 0.32 3.14 -7.22
N LEU A 89 -0.35 3.10 -6.07
CA LEU A 89 -0.11 2.08 -5.06
C LEU A 89 -0.53 0.69 -5.53
N LEU A 90 -1.67 0.58 -6.21
CA LEU A 90 -2.11 -0.70 -6.79
C LEU A 90 -1.12 -1.19 -7.86
N LYS A 91 -0.64 -0.29 -8.71
CA LYS A 91 0.37 -0.60 -9.72
C LYS A 91 1.68 -1.04 -9.06
N ALA A 92 2.08 -0.36 -7.99
CA ALA A 92 3.30 -0.70 -7.24
C ALA A 92 3.22 -2.11 -6.66
N LEU A 93 2.09 -2.50 -6.08
CA LEU A 93 1.90 -3.86 -5.55
C LEU A 93 1.96 -4.91 -6.65
N LYS A 94 1.44 -4.61 -7.83
CA LYS A 94 1.53 -5.50 -8.98
C LYS A 94 3.00 -5.66 -9.43
N LEU A 95 3.74 -4.55 -9.51
CA LEU A 95 5.17 -4.59 -9.83
C LEU A 95 5.96 -5.35 -8.76
N TYR A 96 5.64 -5.15 -7.49
CA TYR A 96 6.25 -5.84 -6.37
C TYR A 96 6.11 -7.36 -6.51
N LEU A 97 4.93 -7.83 -6.86
CA LEU A 97 4.67 -9.25 -7.07
C LEU A 97 5.42 -9.79 -8.29
N GLN A 98 5.38 -9.07 -9.41
CA GLN A 98 5.91 -9.55 -10.69
C GLN A 98 7.43 -9.46 -10.78
N SER A 99 8.04 -8.42 -10.21
CA SER A 99 9.46 -8.15 -10.41
C SER A 99 10.36 -8.70 -9.30
N GLY A 100 9.79 -8.99 -8.12
CA GLY A 100 10.59 -9.32 -6.95
C GLY A 100 11.40 -8.15 -6.40
N THR A 101 11.15 -6.94 -6.88
CA THR A 101 11.88 -5.73 -6.48
C THR A 101 11.31 -5.15 -5.19
N ASP A 102 12.11 -4.35 -4.49
CA ASP A 102 11.72 -3.66 -3.27
C ASP A 102 10.49 -2.77 -3.49
N ILE A 103 9.58 -2.76 -2.51
CA ILE A 103 8.31 -2.01 -2.64
C ILE A 103 8.53 -0.51 -2.86
N VAL A 104 9.56 0.09 -2.26
CA VAL A 104 9.85 1.52 -2.45
C VAL A 104 10.17 1.81 -3.90
N ASP A 105 11.02 0.98 -4.54
CA ASP A 105 11.35 1.13 -5.95
C ASP A 105 10.12 0.93 -6.83
N CYS A 106 9.25 0.00 -6.47
CA CYS A 106 7.99 -0.22 -7.17
C CYS A 106 7.07 0.99 -7.09
N ILE A 107 7.01 1.65 -5.93
CA ILE A 107 6.20 2.88 -5.75
C ILE A 107 6.78 4.02 -6.58
N LEU A 108 8.10 4.20 -6.58
CA LEU A 108 8.75 5.20 -7.42
C LEU A 108 8.45 4.95 -8.91
N ALA A 109 8.60 3.71 -9.34
CA ALA A 109 8.31 3.33 -10.73
C ALA A 109 6.85 3.60 -11.10
N ALA A 110 5.92 3.21 -10.24
CA ALA A 110 4.49 3.40 -10.47
C ALA A 110 4.09 4.87 -10.46
N SER A 111 4.84 5.71 -9.75
CA SER A 111 4.59 7.14 -9.65
C SER A 111 5.25 7.93 -10.77
N SER A 112 6.17 7.32 -11.52
CA SER A 112 6.89 7.99 -12.58
C SER A 112 6.03 8.19 -13.83
N SER A 113 6.35 9.23 -14.57
CA SER A 113 5.72 9.52 -15.86
C SER A 113 6.70 10.24 -16.76
N GLU A 114 6.30 10.49 -18.00
CA GLU A 114 7.10 11.29 -18.93
C GLU A 114 7.42 12.68 -18.35
N HIS A 115 6.46 13.24 -17.59
CA HIS A 115 6.63 14.57 -16.98
C HIS A 115 7.20 14.52 -15.56
N SER A 116 7.33 13.33 -14.99
CA SER A 116 7.87 13.12 -13.64
C SER A 116 8.77 11.89 -13.64
N PRO A 117 9.93 11.98 -14.33
CA PRO A 117 10.85 10.86 -14.40
C PRO A 117 11.60 10.67 -13.08
N ILE A 118 12.01 9.43 -12.83
CA ILE A 118 12.88 9.12 -11.69
C ILE A 118 14.30 9.54 -12.05
N VAL A 119 14.94 10.29 -11.18
CA VAL A 119 16.36 10.58 -11.28
C VAL A 119 17.11 9.64 -10.34
N SER A 120 18.08 8.89 -10.86
CA SER A 120 18.79 7.87 -10.08
C SER A 120 20.12 7.53 -10.70
N PHE A 121 21.04 7.06 -9.87
CA PHE A 121 22.25 6.38 -10.32
C PHE A 121 22.02 4.91 -10.63
N ASP A 122 20.90 4.34 -10.14
CA ASP A 122 20.58 2.94 -10.30
C ASP A 122 19.91 2.69 -11.65
N LYS A 123 20.44 1.70 -12.40
CA LYS A 123 19.91 1.32 -13.69
C LYS A 123 18.78 0.28 -13.58
N ASP A 124 18.54 -0.25 -12.37
CA ASP A 124 17.58 -1.34 -12.16
C ASP A 124 16.14 -0.91 -12.39
N PHE A 125 15.84 0.40 -12.38
CA PHE A 125 14.50 0.90 -12.71
C PHE A 125 14.04 0.54 -14.11
N ARG A 126 14.94 0.16 -15.01
CA ARG A 126 14.58 -0.33 -16.35
C ARG A 126 13.73 -1.60 -16.29
N LYS A 127 14.00 -2.47 -15.32
CA LYS A 127 13.23 -3.70 -15.12
C LYS A 127 11.77 -3.43 -14.81
N LEU A 128 11.50 -2.28 -14.20
CA LEU A 128 10.17 -1.85 -13.81
C LEU A 128 9.48 -1.02 -14.90
N ARG A 129 10.14 -0.82 -16.05
CA ARG A 129 9.64 0.03 -17.13
C ARG A 129 9.30 1.45 -16.67
N ALA A 130 10.06 1.95 -15.70
CA ALA A 130 9.89 3.28 -15.16
C ALA A 130 10.42 4.35 -16.12
N HIS A 131 9.86 5.55 -16.02
CA HIS A 131 10.41 6.73 -16.69
C HIS A 131 11.61 7.23 -15.88
N THR A 132 12.79 7.21 -16.48
CA THR A 132 14.03 7.54 -15.76
C THR A 132 14.87 8.53 -16.53
N GLU A 133 15.59 9.35 -15.79
CA GLU A 133 16.71 10.15 -16.29
C GLU A 133 17.94 9.82 -15.47
N THR A 134 19.03 9.44 -16.15
CA THR A 134 20.28 9.07 -15.48
C THR A 134 21.10 10.32 -15.18
N LEU A 135 21.60 10.39 -13.97
CA LEU A 135 22.57 11.43 -13.61
C LEU A 135 23.96 11.09 -14.13
#